data_ad03e47c539363f165cc52fb7e568694
#
_entry.id   ad03e47c539363f165cc52fb7e568694
#
_cell.length_a   1.000
_cell.length_b   1.000
_cell.length_c   1.000
_cell.angle_alpha   90.00
_cell.angle_beta   90.00
_cell.angle_gamma   90.00
#
_symmetry.space_group_name_H-M   'P 1'
#
loop_
_entity.id
_entity.type
_entity.pdbx_description
1 polymer ?
#
loop_
_entity_poly.entity_id
_entity_poly.type
_entity_poly.pdbx_seq_one_letter_code
_entity_poly.pdbx_strand_id
1 'polypeptide(L)' 'MAISDEPDGLRVTTTGLHLARRIGHALEAAYDGDLKIHYDGEEYYVDVLWQRD' A
#
# COMPACT_ATOMS: atom_id res chain seq x y z
N MET A 1 7.28 -4.09 -8.62
CA MET A 1 6.83 -3.79 -7.26
C MET A 1 7.97 -3.17 -6.47
N ALA A 2 7.70 -2.11 -5.77
CA ALA A 2 8.67 -1.43 -4.92
C ALA A 2 8.10 -1.27 -3.52
N ILE A 3 8.92 -1.52 -2.52
CA ILE A 3 8.53 -1.39 -1.13
C ILE A 3 9.49 -0.42 -0.46
N SER A 4 8.93 0.61 0.16
CA SER A 4 9.72 1.60 0.89
C SER A 4 9.31 1.58 2.36
N ASP A 5 10.27 1.36 3.22
CA ASP A 5 10.05 1.37 4.66
C ASP A 5 10.32 2.78 5.18
N GLU A 6 9.28 3.42 5.69
CA GLU A 6 9.36 4.79 6.17
C GLU A 6 9.24 4.82 7.69
N PRO A 7 9.75 5.89 8.36
CA PRO A 7 9.69 5.97 9.82
C PRO A 7 8.27 5.87 10.39
N ASP A 8 7.30 6.40 9.65
CA ASP A 8 5.91 6.44 10.11
C ASP A 8 5.02 5.38 9.49
N GLY A 9 5.59 4.51 8.66
CA GLY A 9 4.77 3.51 8.02
C GLY A 9 5.47 2.77 6.90
N LEU A 10 4.67 2.31 5.94
CA LEU A 10 5.14 1.51 4.82
C LEU A 10 4.46 1.96 3.54
N ARG A 11 5.24 2.04 2.48
CA ARG A 11 4.70 2.36 1.16
C ARG A 11 5.03 1.23 0.20
N VAL A 12 4.03 0.72 -0.48
CA VAL A 12 4.19 -0.33 -1.49
C VAL A 12 3.63 0.18 -2.81
N THR A 13 4.45 0.15 -3.85
CA THR A 13 4.04 0.52 -5.20
C THR A 13 4.01 -0.73 -6.07
N THR A 14 2.89 -1.00 -6.71
CA THR A 14 2.73 -2.18 -7.56
C THR A 14 1.89 -1.83 -8.78
N THR A 15 2.10 -2.56 -9.86
CA THR A 15 1.31 -2.40 -11.07
C THR A 15 0.05 -3.28 -11.08
N GLY A 16 -0.11 -4.16 -10.10
CA GLY A 16 -1.24 -5.09 -10.05
C GLY A 16 -2.28 -4.68 -9.04
N LEU A 17 -3.50 -4.40 -9.49
CA LEU A 17 -4.59 -4.02 -8.62
C LEU A 17 -4.94 -5.13 -7.62
N HIS A 18 -4.94 -6.37 -8.08
CA HIS A 18 -5.21 -7.51 -7.19
C HIS A 18 -4.15 -7.66 -6.12
N LEU A 19 -2.89 -7.47 -6.48
CA LEU A 19 -1.79 -7.53 -5.53
C LEU A 19 -1.89 -6.41 -4.51
N ALA A 20 -2.23 -5.20 -4.96
CA ALA A 20 -2.37 -4.06 -4.07
C ALA A 20 -3.45 -4.31 -3.02
N ARG A 21 -4.58 -4.88 -3.43
CA ARG A 21 -5.68 -5.20 -2.51
C ARG A 21 -5.28 -6.26 -1.50
N ARG A 22 -4.56 -7.28 -1.94
CA ARG A 22 -4.09 -8.34 -1.05
C ARG A 22 -3.09 -7.81 -0.03
N ILE A 23 -2.18 -6.97 -0.48
CA ILE A 23 -1.21 -6.33 0.41
C ILE A 23 -1.93 -5.44 1.42
N GLY A 24 -2.89 -4.65 0.97
CA GLY A 24 -3.67 -3.80 1.85
C GLY A 24 -4.41 -4.60 2.91
N HIS A 25 -5.05 -5.69 2.52
CA HIS A 25 -5.74 -6.57 3.45
C HIS A 25 -4.78 -7.17 4.47
N ALA A 26 -3.62 -7.61 4.02
CA ALA A 26 -2.63 -8.21 4.90
C ALA A 26 -2.11 -7.19 5.93
N LEU A 27 -1.83 -5.97 5.48
CA LEU A 27 -1.37 -4.91 6.37
C LEU A 27 -2.45 -4.52 7.39
N GLU A 28 -3.69 -4.39 6.93
CA GLU A 28 -4.80 -4.03 7.79
C GLU A 28 -5.09 -5.11 8.83
N ALA A 29 -4.94 -6.37 8.46
CA ALA A 29 -5.16 -7.48 9.36
C ALA A 29 -4.02 -7.68 10.36
N ALA A 30 -2.78 -7.34 9.96
CA ALA A 30 -1.61 -7.59 10.78
C ALA A 30 -1.21 -6.42 11.66
N TYR A 31 -1.55 -5.21 11.27
CA TYR A 31 -1.12 -4.00 11.96
C TYR A 31 -2.28 -3.05 12.16
N ASP A 32 -2.27 -2.36 13.30
CA ASP A 32 -3.19 -1.26 13.53
C ASP A 32 -2.61 0.02 12.93
N GLY A 33 -3.40 0.72 12.14
CA GLY A 33 -2.96 1.94 11.50
C GLY A 33 -3.91 2.37 10.39
N ASP A 34 -3.57 3.45 9.72
CA ASP A 34 -4.33 3.94 8.58
C ASP A 34 -3.80 3.37 7.28
N LEU A 35 -4.69 2.81 6.49
CA LEU A 35 -4.37 2.30 5.17
C LEU A 35 -4.99 3.19 4.11
N LYS A 36 -4.19 3.61 3.14
CA LYS A 36 -4.66 4.38 2.01
C LYS A 36 -4.20 3.72 0.72
N ILE A 37 -5.11 3.63 -0.24
CA ILE A 37 -4.79 3.10 -1.57
C ILE A 37 -5.00 4.22 -2.57
N HIS A 38 -3.96 4.51 -3.34
CA HIS A 38 -3.98 5.56 -4.34
C HIS A 38 -3.78 4.97 -5.72
N TYR A 39 -4.65 5.32 -6.64
CA TYR A 39 -4.58 4.86 -8.02
C TYR A 39 -3.99 5.95 -8.91
N ASP A 40 -3.04 5.56 -9.76
CA ASP A 40 -2.60 6.42 -10.85
C ASP A 40 -3.19 5.86 -12.14
N GLY A 41 -4.18 6.53 -12.68
CA GLY A 41 -4.91 6.06 -13.84
C GLY A 41 -4.12 6.12 -15.15
N GLU A 42 -3.05 6.91 -15.22
CA GLU A 42 -2.28 7.05 -16.43
C GLU A 42 -1.17 6.01 -16.58
N GLU A 43 -0.63 5.54 -15.46
CA GLU A 43 0.52 4.64 -15.47
C GLU A 43 0.24 3.26 -14.92
N TYR A 44 -1.00 2.97 -14.58
CA TYR A 44 -1.41 1.69 -14.03
C TYR A 44 -0.69 1.31 -12.73
N TYR A 45 -0.22 2.31 -11.99
CA TYR A 45 0.38 2.08 -10.69
C TYR A 45 -0.65 2.19 -9.59
N VAL A 46 -0.46 1.37 -8.58
CA VAL A 46 -1.25 1.46 -7.35
C VAL A 46 -0.29 1.63 -6.19
N ASP A 47 -0.47 2.71 -5.45
CA ASP A 47 0.30 2.96 -4.24
C ASP A 47 -0.51 2.55 -3.02
N VAL A 48 0.06 1.70 -2.21
CA VAL A 48 -0.53 1.32 -0.93
C VAL A 48 0.29 1.99 0.16
N LEU A 49 -0.37 2.87 0.90
CA LEU A 49 0.28 3.61 1.98
C LEU A 49 -0.32 3.17 3.31
N TRP A 50 0.52 2.65 4.17
CA TRP A 50 0.15 2.31 5.52
C TRP A 50 0.89 3.22 6.48
N GLN A 51 0.15 3.89 7.36
CA GLN A 51 0.72 4.77 8.35
C GLN A 51 0.44 4.22 9.74
N ARG A 52 1.48 4.23 10.55
CA ARG A 52 1.36 3.81 11.93
C ARG A 52 0.54 4.81 12.71
N ASP A 53 -0.35 4.28 13.51
CA ASP A 53 -1.24 5.11 14.34
C ASP A 53 -0.51 5.71 15.54
#